data_1c8e35af8e33b6f2004f2c37133980ba
#
_entry.id   1c8e35af8e33b6f2004f2c37133980ba
#
_cell.length_a   1.000
_cell.length_b   1.000
_cell.length_c   1.000
_cell.angle_alpha   90.00
_cell.angle_beta   90.00
_cell.angle_gamma   90.00
#
_symmetry.space_group_name_H-M   'P 1'
#
loop_
_entity.id
_entity.type
_entity.pdbx_description
1 polymer ?
#
loop_
_entity_poly.entity_id
_entity_poly.type
_entity_poly.pdbx_seq_one_letter_code
_entity_poly.pdbx_strand_id
1 'polypeptide(L)'
;MSGKHKKKKSGIFGNFFAEVLEMPEELTLDMPRITLIGNIKLSVENHKGIMEYNENEIKLRVNEGFLTAAGKNLSLKNISPDEILLTGEIMQMSIVLDENDGMLIGESEV
;
A
#
# COMPACT_ATOMS: atom_id res chain seq x y z
N MET A 1 -3.07 -32.90 4.84
CA MET A 1 -3.83 -32.38 4.53
C MET A 1 -3.79 -31.01 4.19
N SER A 2 -3.80 -30.13 4.98
CA SER A 2 -3.75 -28.76 4.59
C SER A 2 -2.51 -28.44 3.82
N GLY A 3 -1.48 -29.18 3.99
CA GLY A 3 -0.27 -28.88 3.25
C GLY A 3 -0.46 -28.93 1.76
N LYS A 4 -1.32 -29.80 1.30
CA LYS A 4 -1.53 -29.88 -0.10
C LYS A 4 -2.22 -28.68 -0.65
N HIS A 5 -3.17 -28.18 0.08
CA HIS A 5 -3.87 -27.00 -0.36
C HIS A 5 -2.89 -25.86 -0.51
N LYS A 6 -1.98 -25.74 0.41
CA LYS A 6 -1.01 -24.68 0.33
C LYS A 6 -0.19 -24.79 -0.91
N LYS A 7 0.19 -26.01 -1.25
CA LYS A 7 0.99 -26.15 -2.44
C LYS A 7 0.26 -25.71 -3.67
N LYS A 8 -1.01 -26.05 -3.77
CA LYS A 8 -1.75 -25.63 -4.92
C LYS A 8 -1.83 -24.15 -5.01
N LYS A 9 -2.11 -23.51 -3.90
CA LYS A 9 -2.19 -22.08 -3.91
C LYS A 9 -0.86 -21.50 -4.30
N SER A 10 0.20 -22.13 -3.84
CA SER A 10 1.49 -21.65 -4.19
C SER A 10 1.72 -21.68 -5.68
N GLY A 11 1.08 -22.59 -6.37
CA GLY A 11 1.24 -22.66 -7.81
C GLY A 11 0.85 -21.35 -8.46
N ILE A 12 -0.12 -20.65 -7.89
CA ILE A 12 -0.55 -19.40 -8.46
C ILE A 12 0.07 -18.23 -7.74
N PHE A 13 -0.12 -18.15 -6.45
CA PHE A 13 0.38 -17.04 -5.70
C PHE A 13 1.86 -17.13 -5.41
N GLY A 14 2.36 -18.37 -5.31
CA GLY A 14 3.76 -18.54 -5.04
C GLY A 14 4.64 -17.98 -6.13
N ASN A 15 4.22 -18.18 -7.39
CA ASN A 15 5.01 -17.64 -8.49
C ASN A 15 4.99 -16.13 -8.49
N PHE A 16 3.84 -15.56 -8.16
CA PHE A 16 3.73 -14.12 -8.11
C PHE A 16 4.65 -13.58 -7.03
N PHE A 17 4.61 -14.18 -5.83
CA PHE A 17 5.47 -13.74 -4.76
C PHE A 17 6.93 -13.91 -5.10
N ALA A 18 7.27 -15.02 -5.74
CA ALA A 18 8.66 -15.25 -6.10
C ALA A 18 9.16 -14.17 -7.04
N GLU A 19 8.33 -13.77 -7.98
CA GLU A 19 8.74 -12.74 -8.90
C GLU A 19 8.94 -11.42 -8.19
N VAL A 20 8.05 -11.09 -7.28
CA VAL A 20 8.17 -9.84 -6.56
C VAL A 20 9.41 -9.84 -5.68
N LEU A 21 9.67 -10.96 -5.00
CA LEU A 21 10.81 -11.04 -4.13
C LEU A 21 12.13 -11.07 -4.87
N GLU A 22 12.09 -11.48 -6.13
CA GLU A 22 13.29 -11.51 -6.93
C GLU A 22 13.58 -10.22 -7.65
N MET A 23 12.69 -9.24 -7.51
CA MET A 23 12.93 -7.96 -8.16
C MET A 23 14.17 -7.32 -7.57
N PRO A 24 14.95 -6.64 -8.39
CA PRO A 24 16.13 -5.95 -7.89
C PRO A 24 15.73 -4.93 -6.84
N GLU A 25 16.56 -4.79 -5.85
CA GLU A 25 16.28 -3.84 -4.80
C GLU A 25 16.06 -2.45 -5.34
N GLU A 26 16.71 -2.09 -6.40
CA GLU A 26 16.56 -0.77 -6.95
C GLU A 26 15.12 -0.50 -7.37
N LEU A 27 14.41 -1.54 -7.78
CA LEU A 27 13.04 -1.35 -8.23
C LEU A 27 12.05 -1.27 -7.08
N THR A 28 12.37 -1.89 -5.95
CA THR A 28 11.43 -1.90 -4.84
C THR A 28 11.83 -0.98 -3.69
N LEU A 29 13.03 -0.44 -3.75
CA LEU A 29 13.57 0.34 -2.65
C LEU A 29 12.71 1.54 -2.31
N ASP A 30 12.16 2.17 -3.30
CA ASP A 30 11.35 3.36 -3.07
C ASP A 30 9.88 3.08 -2.89
N MET A 31 9.49 1.85 -2.95
CA MET A 31 8.08 1.53 -2.83
C MET A 31 7.65 1.52 -1.38
N PRO A 32 6.44 1.94 -1.09
CA PRO A 32 5.96 1.87 0.28
C PRO A 32 5.62 0.43 0.62
N ARG A 33 5.87 0.07 1.87
CA ARG A 33 5.45 -1.23 2.34
C ARG A 33 4.18 -1.03 3.16
N ILE A 34 3.10 -1.61 2.72
CA ILE A 34 1.80 -1.40 3.31
C ILE A 34 1.33 -2.69 3.94
N THR A 35 1.04 -2.66 5.22
CA THR A 35 0.55 -3.83 5.93
C THR A 35 -0.78 -3.49 6.56
N LEU A 36 -1.79 -4.29 6.24
CA LEU A 36 -3.11 -4.07 6.78
C LEU A 36 -3.51 -5.29 7.60
N ILE A 37 -3.90 -5.07 8.84
CA ILE A 37 -4.36 -6.15 9.69
C ILE A 37 -5.84 -5.96 9.90
N GLY A 38 -6.64 -6.84 9.32
CA GLY A 38 -8.07 -6.69 9.32
C GLY A 38 -8.41 -5.32 8.75
N ASN A 39 -9.33 -4.64 9.36
CA ASN A 39 -9.64 -3.26 8.97
C ASN A 39 -9.37 -2.33 10.16
N ILE A 40 -8.47 -2.71 11.06
CA ILE A 40 -8.26 -1.94 12.26
C ILE A 40 -6.85 -1.38 12.41
N LYS A 41 -5.92 -1.85 11.62
CA LYS A 41 -4.54 -1.39 11.79
C LYS A 41 -3.85 -1.34 10.44
N LEU A 42 -3.24 -0.21 10.14
CA LEU A 42 -2.53 0.00 8.89
C LEU A 42 -1.14 0.51 9.19
N SER A 43 -0.14 -0.17 8.66
CA SER A 43 1.23 0.25 8.79
C SER A 43 1.74 0.61 7.41
N VAL A 44 2.36 1.76 7.26
CA VAL A 44 2.93 2.16 5.98
C VAL A 44 4.37 2.58 6.22
N GLU A 45 5.29 1.84 5.60
CA GLU A 45 6.70 2.15 5.70
C GLU A 45 7.14 2.78 4.39
N ASN A 46 8.11 3.65 4.49
CA ASN A 46 8.70 4.32 3.33
C ASN A 46 7.73 5.28 2.64
N HIS A 47 6.89 5.93 3.44
CA HIS A 47 6.06 6.98 2.89
C HIS A 47 6.93 8.22 2.72
N LYS A 48 6.44 9.18 1.98
CA LYS A 48 7.20 10.39 1.70
C LYS A 48 6.61 11.61 2.38
N GLY A 49 5.66 11.40 3.27
CA GLY A 49 5.10 12.49 4.05
C GLY A 49 3.60 12.37 4.19
N ILE A 50 3.06 13.03 5.19
CA ILE A 50 1.64 13.04 5.42
C ILE A 50 1.08 14.28 4.76
N MET A 51 0.15 14.10 3.83
CA MET A 51 -0.44 15.22 3.12
C MET A 51 -1.67 15.76 3.82
N GLU A 52 -2.49 14.86 4.36
CA GLU A 52 -3.70 15.25 5.06
C GLU A 52 -3.99 14.21 6.11
N TYR A 53 -4.58 14.65 7.22
CA TYR A 53 -4.95 13.69 8.25
C TYR A 53 -6.08 14.28 9.10
N ASN A 54 -7.11 13.49 9.29
CA ASN A 54 -8.14 13.79 10.27
C ASN A 54 -8.74 12.44 10.69
N GLU A 55 -9.77 12.47 11.51
CA GLU A 55 -10.35 11.22 12.04
C GLU A 55 -10.96 10.34 10.98
N ASN A 56 -11.24 10.88 9.82
CA ASN A 56 -11.93 10.13 8.80
C ASN A 56 -11.06 9.80 7.60
N GLU A 57 -9.92 10.39 7.51
CA GLU A 57 -9.11 10.18 6.33
C GLU A 57 -7.65 10.50 6.57
N ILE A 58 -6.78 9.74 5.96
CA ILE A 58 -5.37 10.11 5.92
C ILE A 58 -4.91 9.98 4.48
N LYS A 59 -4.08 10.92 4.05
CA LYS A 59 -3.49 10.88 2.72
C LYS A 59 -1.99 11.00 2.86
N LEU A 60 -1.29 10.04 2.31
CA LEU A 60 0.17 9.98 2.39
C LEU A 60 0.79 10.09 1.03
N ARG A 61 1.88 10.82 0.94
CA ARG A 61 2.64 10.84 -0.29
C ARG A 61 3.50 9.59 -0.31
N VAL A 62 3.53 8.90 -1.43
CA VAL A 62 4.40 7.74 -1.61
C VAL A 62 5.11 7.92 -2.94
N ASN A 63 5.98 7.01 -3.27
CA ASN A 63 6.72 7.11 -4.53
C ASN A 63 5.74 7.09 -5.70
N GLU A 64 5.78 8.13 -6.50
CA GLU A 64 4.98 8.24 -7.72
C GLU A 64 3.48 8.22 -7.50
N GLY A 65 3.04 8.69 -6.36
CA GLY A 65 1.60 8.76 -6.15
C GLY A 65 1.28 9.06 -4.71
N PHE A 66 0.06 8.71 -4.31
CA PHE A 66 -0.30 8.85 -2.93
C PHE A 66 -1.30 7.79 -2.53
N LEU A 67 -1.32 7.53 -1.24
CA LEU A 67 -2.19 6.53 -0.66
C LEU A 67 -3.20 7.22 0.21
N THR A 68 -4.45 6.84 0.11
CA THR A 68 -5.50 7.40 0.94
C THR A 68 -6.18 6.27 1.70
N ALA A 69 -6.40 6.47 2.99
CA ALA A 69 -7.18 5.53 3.77
C ALA A 69 -8.31 6.33 4.41
N ALA A 70 -9.51 5.82 4.32
CA ALA A 70 -10.69 6.50 4.84
C ALA A 70 -11.42 5.57 5.79
N GLY A 71 -12.05 6.14 6.80
CA GLY A 71 -12.77 5.34 7.77
C GLY A 71 -13.31 6.18 8.90
N LYS A 72 -13.33 5.59 10.09
CA LYS A 72 -13.86 6.25 11.26
C LYS A 72 -12.89 6.14 12.42
N ASN A 73 -12.82 7.18 13.21
CA ASN A 73 -12.00 7.18 14.40
C ASN A 73 -10.55 6.81 14.11
N LEU A 74 -10.06 7.29 13.00
CA LEU A 74 -8.67 6.99 12.63
C LEU A 74 -7.72 7.76 13.53
N SER A 75 -6.66 7.12 13.93
CA SER A 75 -5.71 7.71 14.85
C SER A 75 -4.30 7.30 14.45
N LEU A 76 -3.41 8.28 14.33
CA LEU A 76 -2.02 8.00 14.08
C LEU A 76 -1.34 7.67 15.38
N LYS A 77 -0.76 6.51 15.47
CA LYS A 77 -0.15 6.05 16.70
C LYS A 77 1.35 6.17 16.71
N ASN A 78 1.94 6.09 15.58
CA ASN A 78 3.38 6.12 15.53
C ASN A 78 3.78 6.85 14.28
N ILE A 79 4.53 7.91 14.41
CA ILE A 79 4.94 8.70 13.27
C ILE A 79 6.43 8.84 13.31
N SER A 80 7.08 8.35 12.27
CA SER A 80 8.49 8.56 12.12
C SER A 80 8.73 9.01 10.69
N PRO A 81 9.92 9.45 10.36
CA PRO A 81 10.16 10.00 9.04
C PRO A 81 9.75 9.07 7.90
N ASP A 82 9.82 7.77 8.14
CA ASP A 82 9.53 6.84 7.06
C ASP A 82 8.47 5.82 7.39
N GLU A 83 7.83 5.92 8.53
CA GLU A 83 6.83 4.93 8.88
C GLU A 83 5.70 5.54 9.69
N ILE A 84 4.48 5.12 9.44
CA ILE A 84 3.36 5.51 10.27
C ILE A 84 2.54 4.27 10.63
N LEU A 85 1.86 4.36 11.74
CA LEU A 85 0.92 3.33 12.15
C LEU A 85 -0.42 4.00 12.39
N LEU A 86 -1.43 3.53 11.71
CA LEU A 86 -2.77 4.08 11.82
C LEU A 86 -3.70 3.02 12.38
N THR A 87 -4.51 3.39 13.36
CA THR A 87 -5.51 2.48 13.90
C THR A 87 -6.87 3.12 13.78
N GLY A 88 -7.91 2.31 13.92
CA GLY A 88 -9.27 2.79 13.82
C GLY A 88 -10.09 1.83 12.99
N GLU A 89 -11.15 2.32 12.43
CA GLU A 89 -11.99 1.48 11.58
C GLU A 89 -11.74 1.90 10.14
N ILE A 90 -10.95 1.15 9.42
CA ILE A 90 -10.55 1.50 8.06
C ILE A 90 -11.57 0.90 7.12
N MET A 91 -12.19 1.74 6.33
CA MET A 91 -13.27 1.30 5.45
C MET A 91 -12.88 1.29 3.99
N GLN A 92 -11.86 2.03 3.63
CA GLN A 92 -11.47 2.12 2.24
C GLN A 92 -10.02 2.52 2.13
N MET A 93 -9.32 1.94 1.18
CA MET A 93 -7.96 2.33 0.87
C MET A 93 -7.82 2.44 -0.63
N SER A 94 -7.04 3.39 -1.08
CA SER A 94 -6.75 3.52 -2.49
C SER A 94 -5.35 4.03 -2.70
N ILE A 95 -4.76 3.68 -3.81
CA ILE A 95 -3.47 4.17 -4.23
C ILE A 95 -3.69 4.82 -5.57
N VAL A 96 -3.29 6.09 -5.68
CA VAL A 96 -3.47 6.84 -6.90
C VAL A 96 -2.10 7.21 -7.41
N LEU A 97 -1.80 6.83 -8.64
CA LEU A 97 -0.50 7.12 -9.22
C LEU A 97 -0.53 8.49 -9.87
N ASP A 98 0.65 9.07 -9.93
CA ASP A 98 0.80 10.39 -10.53
C ASP A 98 0.38 10.33 -11.99
N GLU A 99 -0.18 11.43 -12.41
CA GLU A 99 -0.73 11.50 -13.71
C GLU A 99 0.14 11.41 -14.88
N ASN A 100 1.33 11.79 -14.76
CA ASN A 100 2.19 11.78 -15.90
C ASN A 100 2.14 10.46 -16.61
N ASP A 101 1.67 9.47 -15.92
CA ASP A 101 1.62 8.24 -16.59
C ASP A 101 0.46 8.14 -17.38
N GLY A 102 -0.48 8.66 -16.86
CA GLY A 102 -1.63 8.58 -17.59
C GLY A 102 -1.46 9.05 -18.94
N MET A 103 -0.81 9.48 -18.87
CA MET A 103 -0.67 9.78 -19.96
C MET A 103 -0.62 8.94 -20.76
N LEU A 104 -0.65 8.49 -20.36
CA LEU A 104 -0.54 7.75 -21.04
C LEU A 104 -1.51 7.46 -21.69
N ILE A 105 -1.90 7.96 -21.30
CA ILE A 105 -2.52 7.84 -21.84
C ILE A 105 -2.93 7.64 -22.72
N GLY A 106 -2.91 7.77 -22.78
CA GLY A 106 -3.26 7.48 -23.51
C GLY A 106 -3.62 6.90 -23.89
N GLU A 107 -3.71 6.53 -23.45
CA GLU A 107 -4.07 6.04 -23.81
C GLU A 107 -4.66 5.77 -24.05
N SER A 108 -4.79 5.82 -23.68
CA SER A 108 -5.37 5.58 -23.94
C SER A 108 -5.92 5.40 -24.54
N GLU A 109 -5.93 5.44 -24.74
CA GLU A 109 -6.40 5.24 -25.33
C GLU A 109 -6.86 4.73 -25.64
N VAL A 110 -6.87 4.54 -25.33
CA VAL A 110 -7.21 4.07 -25.51
C VAL A 110 -7.68 3.95 -25.71
#